data_7eb59ba6a829594460f756837b51490e
#
_entry.id   7eb59ba6a829594460f756837b51490e
#
_cell.length_a   1.000
_cell.length_b   1.000
_cell.length_c   1.000
_cell.angle_alpha   90.00
_cell.angle_beta   90.00
_cell.angle_gamma   90.00
#
_symmetry.space_group_name_H-M   'P 1'
#
loop_
_entity.id
_entity.type
_entity.pdbx_description
1 polymer ?
#
loop_
_entity_poly.entity_id
_entity_poly.type
_entity_poly.pdbx_seq_one_letter_code
_entity_poly.pdbx_strand_id
1 'polypeptide(L)'
;MKTYAAKTPPHLITLIILTSTSVLAMNMFLPSLTNMAAEFSVSYSVMNISVAGYLAITAILQVILGPLSDRFGRRPVLLGSILIFSLASLFCALSSNIWIFLSLRILQGAIISGMTLSRAIVRDIMDPKDAVRVLGTIALAMAVAPMLGPVLGGVFDEVFGWRAIFWFYLGLGLVLFVLTWADLGETNKNTSATFRKQFSTYPDLLRSGLFWGYSICLSFGIACFYAFLSGAPLVADKVLNLPPSHLGFYMGSITGAFLVGSFISNRLAKQTTSTKLVLAGRTISVLGLSLGLIIVMFGNVSSLSIFGSTLFIGLGNGMSLPSCYVGVMNVRSDLAGSAAGLSGAMGVAAGAILATMMAAILTE
;
A
#
# COMPACT_ATOMS: atom_id res chain seq x y z
N MET A 1 11.39 -3.90 34.15
CA MET A 1 10.04 -4.49 34.01
C MET A 1 10.19 -5.79 33.21
N LYS A 2 9.95 -6.95 33.85
CA LYS A 2 9.86 -8.23 33.12
C LYS A 2 8.58 -8.16 32.29
N THR A 3 8.72 -7.90 30.98
CA THR A 3 7.60 -7.95 30.04
C THR A 3 7.13 -9.41 29.95
N TYR A 4 5.86 -9.65 30.24
CA TYR A 4 5.18 -10.89 29.90
C TYR A 4 5.16 -10.98 28.37
N ALA A 5 6.24 -11.50 27.79
CA ALA A 5 6.29 -11.82 26.38
C ALA A 5 5.55 -13.14 26.18
N ALA A 6 4.63 -13.19 25.24
CA ALA A 6 4.02 -14.45 24.83
C ALA A 6 5.16 -15.43 24.47
N LYS A 7 5.11 -16.64 25.04
CA LYS A 7 6.12 -17.69 24.80
C LYS A 7 5.87 -18.46 23.50
N THR A 8 4.74 -18.18 22.85
CA THR A 8 4.30 -18.83 21.61
C THR A 8 4.52 -17.90 20.41
N PRO A 9 4.72 -18.46 19.20
CA PRO A 9 4.68 -17.69 17.97
C PRO A 9 3.35 -16.94 17.83
N PRO A 10 3.35 -15.72 17.25
CA PRO A 10 2.11 -14.96 17.07
C PRO A 10 1.14 -15.70 16.16
N HIS A 11 -0.15 -15.58 16.44
CA HIS A 11 -1.18 -16.14 15.58
C HIS A 11 -1.15 -15.50 14.20
N LEU A 12 -1.40 -16.30 13.16
CA LEU A 12 -1.46 -15.83 11.77
C LEU A 12 -2.47 -14.68 11.60
N ILE A 13 -3.59 -14.72 12.34
CA ILE A 13 -4.62 -13.68 12.32
C ILE A 13 -4.06 -12.32 12.75
N THR A 14 -3.22 -12.25 13.78
CA THR A 14 -2.57 -11.01 14.23
C THR A 14 -1.72 -10.40 13.12
N LEU A 15 -0.92 -11.22 12.43
CA LEU A 15 -0.08 -10.76 11.31
C LEU A 15 -0.92 -10.33 10.09
N ILE A 16 -2.02 -11.02 9.81
CA ILE A 16 -2.96 -10.66 8.75
C ILE A 16 -3.61 -9.31 9.05
N ILE A 17 -4.14 -9.10 10.25
CA ILE A 17 -4.79 -7.83 10.61
C ILE A 17 -3.78 -6.69 10.59
N LEU A 18 -2.56 -6.89 11.09
CA LEU A 18 -1.47 -5.91 11.04
C LEU A 18 -1.16 -5.43 9.62
N THR A 19 -0.97 -6.39 8.72
CA THR A 19 -0.65 -6.08 7.32
C THR A 19 -1.84 -5.46 6.59
N SER A 20 -3.04 -5.97 6.81
CA SER A 20 -4.27 -5.44 6.21
C SER A 20 -4.57 -4.03 6.69
N THR A 21 -4.36 -3.72 7.99
CA THR A 21 -4.53 -2.37 8.52
C THR A 21 -3.57 -1.37 7.88
N SER A 22 -2.32 -1.76 7.62
CA SER A 22 -1.36 -0.92 6.90
C SER A 22 -1.86 -0.52 5.51
N VAL A 23 -2.50 -1.44 4.81
CA VAL A 23 -3.07 -1.21 3.48
C VAL A 23 -4.40 -0.45 3.53
N LEU A 24 -5.27 -0.76 4.50
CA LEU A 24 -6.53 -0.04 4.72
C LEU A 24 -6.29 1.44 5.03
N ALA A 25 -5.34 1.73 5.93
CA ALA A 25 -4.99 3.11 6.32
C ALA A 25 -4.53 3.97 5.12
N MET A 26 -3.99 3.33 4.10
CA MET A 26 -3.54 3.98 2.87
C MET A 26 -4.69 4.28 1.89
N ASN A 27 -5.73 3.44 1.85
CA ASN A 27 -6.70 3.46 0.75
C ASN A 27 -8.14 3.84 1.16
N MET A 28 -8.54 3.59 2.41
CA MET A 28 -9.94 3.68 2.84
C MET A 28 -10.51 5.11 2.79
N PHE A 29 -9.70 6.15 3.05
CA PHE A 29 -10.16 7.54 3.07
C PHE A 29 -10.19 8.21 1.69
N LEU A 30 -9.65 7.55 0.65
CA LEU A 30 -9.49 8.15 -0.69
C LEU A 30 -10.81 8.62 -1.33
N PRO A 31 -11.94 7.90 -1.22
CA PRO A 31 -13.22 8.37 -1.78
C PRO A 31 -13.69 9.70 -1.17
N SER A 32 -13.25 10.03 0.04
CA SER A 32 -13.67 11.19 0.81
C SER A 32 -12.84 12.45 0.54
N LEU A 33 -11.80 12.39 -0.31
CA LEU A 33 -10.86 13.50 -0.49
C LEU A 33 -11.54 14.82 -0.91
N THR A 34 -12.57 14.76 -1.76
CA THR A 34 -13.31 15.96 -2.20
C THR A 34 -14.14 16.56 -1.06
N ASN A 35 -14.83 15.72 -0.28
CA ASN A 35 -15.60 16.15 0.88
C ASN A 35 -14.69 16.76 1.96
N MET A 36 -13.54 16.13 2.19
CA MET A 36 -12.53 16.65 3.11
C MET A 36 -11.96 17.99 2.65
N ALA A 37 -11.65 18.15 1.37
CA ALA A 37 -11.15 19.40 0.80
C ALA A 37 -12.18 20.53 0.95
N ALA A 38 -13.47 20.24 0.71
CA ALA A 38 -14.56 21.18 0.88
C ALA A 38 -14.71 21.62 2.35
N GLU A 39 -14.68 20.67 3.31
CA GLU A 39 -14.85 20.98 4.73
C GLU A 39 -13.68 21.81 5.30
N PHE A 40 -12.43 21.49 4.90
CA PHE A 40 -11.26 22.30 5.29
C PHE A 40 -11.13 23.60 4.47
N SER A 41 -12.02 23.85 3.50
CA SER A 41 -11.98 25.02 2.62
C SER A 41 -10.64 25.19 1.91
N VAL A 42 -10.06 24.09 1.41
CA VAL A 42 -8.78 24.08 0.69
C VAL A 42 -8.92 23.49 -0.71
N SER A 43 -7.94 23.78 -1.57
CA SER A 43 -7.89 23.16 -2.89
C SER A 43 -7.65 21.63 -2.79
N TYR A 44 -8.13 20.92 -3.79
CA TYR A 44 -7.90 19.46 -3.88
C TYR A 44 -6.41 19.12 -3.88
N SER A 45 -5.57 19.94 -4.51
CA SER A 45 -4.11 19.77 -4.51
C SER A 45 -3.52 19.78 -3.10
N VAL A 46 -3.98 20.70 -2.23
CA VAL A 46 -3.56 20.74 -0.82
C VAL A 46 -4.04 19.49 -0.07
N MET A 47 -5.31 19.09 -0.25
CA MET A 47 -5.82 17.88 0.36
C MET A 47 -5.08 16.63 -0.10
N ASN A 48 -4.68 16.56 -1.37
CA ASN A 48 -3.93 15.43 -1.93
C ASN A 48 -2.53 15.23 -1.31
N ILE A 49 -1.98 16.23 -0.61
CA ILE A 49 -0.77 16.06 0.22
C ILE A 49 -0.98 14.97 1.29
N SER A 50 -2.23 14.77 1.75
CA SER A 50 -2.57 13.68 2.67
C SER A 50 -2.30 12.29 2.09
N VAL A 51 -2.35 12.14 0.77
CA VAL A 51 -2.01 10.91 0.03
C VAL A 51 -0.51 10.88 -0.26
N ALA A 52 -0.01 11.89 -0.95
CA ALA A 52 1.38 11.95 -1.40
C ALA A 52 2.38 11.95 -0.21
N GLY A 53 2.10 12.74 0.83
CA GLY A 53 2.92 12.79 2.05
C GLY A 53 2.90 11.46 2.81
N TYR A 54 1.74 10.81 2.90
CA TYR A 54 1.62 9.48 3.49
C TYR A 54 2.43 8.44 2.70
N LEU A 55 2.36 8.43 1.37
CA LEU A 55 3.15 7.54 0.52
C LEU A 55 4.65 7.81 0.68
N ALA A 56 5.06 9.08 0.68
CA ALA A 56 6.45 9.47 0.83
C ALA A 56 7.05 8.98 2.15
N ILE A 57 6.35 9.23 3.28
CA ILE A 57 6.84 8.76 4.58
C ILE A 57 6.85 7.24 4.69
N THR A 58 5.85 6.55 4.13
CA THR A 58 5.83 5.08 4.14
C THR A 58 6.96 4.48 3.30
N ALA A 59 7.35 5.11 2.18
CA ALA A 59 8.52 4.69 1.42
C ALA A 59 9.82 4.81 2.25
N ILE A 60 10.00 5.91 2.96
CA ILE A 60 11.14 6.13 3.86
C ILE A 60 11.13 5.11 5.00
N LEU A 61 9.99 4.95 5.66
CA LEU A 61 9.86 4.04 6.80
C LEU A 61 10.07 2.57 6.42
N GLN A 62 9.69 2.13 5.22
CA GLN A 62 9.97 0.77 4.74
C GLN A 62 11.47 0.44 4.71
N VAL A 63 12.32 1.43 4.43
CA VAL A 63 13.78 1.26 4.43
C VAL A 63 14.35 1.26 5.85
N ILE A 64 13.76 2.07 6.75
CA ILE A 64 14.30 2.30 8.10
C ILE A 64 13.81 1.27 9.11
N LEU A 65 12.55 0.82 9.02
CA LEU A 65 11.90 -0.02 10.03
C LEU A 65 12.55 -1.40 10.19
N GLY A 66 13.10 -1.96 9.13
CA GLY A 66 13.88 -3.19 9.19
C GLY A 66 15.04 -3.05 10.19
N PRO A 67 16.06 -2.23 9.88
CA PRO A 67 17.19 -1.99 10.75
C PRO A 67 16.83 -1.48 12.15
N LEU A 68 15.79 -0.63 12.26
CA LEU A 68 15.32 -0.12 13.54
C LEU A 68 14.84 -1.26 14.46
N SER A 69 14.06 -2.18 13.89
CA SER A 69 13.53 -3.34 14.61
C SER A 69 14.60 -4.41 14.86
N ASP A 70 15.63 -4.48 14.03
CA ASP A 70 16.80 -5.34 14.29
C ASP A 70 17.59 -4.85 15.52
N ARG A 71 17.63 -3.54 15.74
CA ARG A 71 18.34 -2.93 16.87
C ARG A 71 17.53 -2.91 18.17
N PHE A 72 16.28 -2.50 18.11
CA PHE A 72 15.44 -2.26 19.29
C PHE A 72 14.48 -3.40 19.59
N GLY A 73 14.41 -4.41 18.73
CA GLY A 73 13.46 -5.52 18.80
C GLY A 73 12.22 -5.30 17.94
N ARG A 74 11.62 -6.39 17.44
CA ARG A 74 10.42 -6.34 16.60
C ARG A 74 9.21 -5.79 17.35
N ARG A 75 8.98 -6.32 18.56
CA ARG A 75 7.83 -6.02 19.40
C ARG A 75 7.73 -4.55 19.80
N PRO A 76 8.75 -3.90 20.42
CA PRO A 76 8.65 -2.51 20.83
C PRO A 76 8.49 -1.54 19.67
N VAL A 77 9.15 -1.78 18.54
CA VAL A 77 9.00 -0.95 17.34
C VAL A 77 7.59 -1.05 16.78
N LEU A 78 7.02 -2.26 16.73
CA LEU A 78 5.67 -2.47 16.23
C LEU A 78 4.62 -1.84 17.15
N LEU A 79 4.70 -2.07 18.47
CA LEU A 79 3.77 -1.47 19.44
C LEU A 79 3.85 0.06 19.43
N GLY A 80 5.05 0.64 19.38
CA GLY A 80 5.25 2.08 19.24
C GLY A 80 4.62 2.64 17.96
N SER A 81 4.77 1.95 16.85
CA SER A 81 4.18 2.34 15.56
C SER A 81 2.64 2.29 15.59
N ILE A 82 2.05 1.26 16.19
CA ILE A 82 0.59 1.13 16.34
C ILE A 82 0.05 2.22 17.26
N LEU A 83 0.76 2.55 18.34
CA LEU A 83 0.37 3.63 19.26
C LEU A 83 0.38 4.98 18.54
N ILE A 84 1.45 5.29 17.78
CA ILE A 84 1.54 6.50 16.96
C ILE A 84 0.39 6.57 15.96
N PHE A 85 0.09 5.47 15.26
CA PHE A 85 -1.04 5.38 14.34
C PHE A 85 -2.39 5.67 15.03
N SER A 86 -2.63 5.07 16.22
CA SER A 86 -3.88 5.24 16.96
C SER A 86 -4.06 6.68 17.43
N LEU A 87 -3.02 7.27 18.01
CA LEU A 87 -3.06 8.67 18.47
C LEU A 87 -3.22 9.64 17.29
N ALA A 88 -2.47 9.43 16.21
CA ALA A 88 -2.61 10.24 15.01
C ALA A 88 -4.01 10.12 14.40
N SER A 89 -4.63 8.93 14.44
CA SER A 89 -6.01 8.72 13.97
C SER A 89 -7.02 9.49 14.82
N LEU A 90 -6.88 9.45 16.14
CA LEU A 90 -7.71 10.22 17.08
C LEU A 90 -7.65 11.72 16.75
N PHE A 91 -6.43 12.26 16.66
CA PHE A 91 -6.26 13.69 16.40
C PHE A 91 -6.64 14.09 14.96
N CYS A 92 -6.53 13.21 13.97
CA CYS A 92 -7.09 13.43 12.63
C CYS A 92 -8.61 13.58 12.67
N ALA A 93 -9.32 12.72 13.44
CA ALA A 93 -10.77 12.79 13.58
C ALA A 93 -11.24 14.10 14.25
N LEU A 94 -10.42 14.66 15.15
CA LEU A 94 -10.73 15.87 15.92
C LEU A 94 -10.21 17.16 15.25
N SER A 95 -9.37 17.05 14.21
CA SER A 95 -8.71 18.20 13.60
C SER A 95 -9.69 19.08 12.82
N SER A 96 -9.59 20.39 13.05
CA SER A 96 -10.22 21.45 12.24
C SER A 96 -9.21 22.25 11.40
N ASN A 97 -7.91 22.04 11.60
CA ASN A 97 -6.85 22.72 10.85
C ASN A 97 -6.19 21.75 9.87
N ILE A 98 -6.15 22.14 8.60
CA ILE A 98 -5.61 21.31 7.52
C ILE A 98 -4.12 20.94 7.75
N TRP A 99 -3.28 21.85 8.21
CA TRP A 99 -1.85 21.60 8.38
C TRP A 99 -1.58 20.61 9.54
N ILE A 100 -2.38 20.70 10.61
CA ILE A 100 -2.34 19.73 11.70
C ILE A 100 -2.79 18.36 11.17
N PHE A 101 -3.90 18.32 10.44
CA PHE A 101 -4.41 17.10 9.81
C PHE A 101 -3.36 16.44 8.90
N LEU A 102 -2.73 17.20 7.99
CA LEU A 102 -1.70 16.68 7.09
C LEU A 102 -0.48 16.14 7.84
N SER A 103 -0.04 16.85 8.89
CA SER A 103 1.07 16.38 9.73
C SER A 103 0.75 15.07 10.45
N LEU A 104 -0.46 14.95 10.97
CA LEU A 104 -0.95 13.72 11.60
C LEU A 104 -1.11 12.57 10.60
N ARG A 105 -1.52 12.85 9.36
CA ARG A 105 -1.56 11.87 8.28
C ARG A 105 -0.18 11.30 7.96
N ILE A 106 0.85 12.14 7.97
CA ILE A 106 2.24 11.68 7.81
C ILE A 106 2.62 10.76 8.97
N LEU A 107 2.30 11.13 10.21
CA LEU A 107 2.57 10.28 11.39
C LEU A 107 1.82 8.94 11.36
N GLN A 108 0.60 8.91 10.83
CA GLN A 108 -0.15 7.65 10.63
C GLN A 108 0.60 6.66 9.72
N GLY A 109 1.50 7.12 8.86
CA GLY A 109 2.36 6.27 8.03
C GLY A 109 3.22 5.28 8.83
N ALA A 110 3.40 5.50 10.14
CA ALA A 110 4.10 4.55 11.02
C ALA A 110 3.48 3.13 11.01
N ILE A 111 2.17 3.00 10.69
CA ILE A 111 1.49 1.70 10.61
C ILE A 111 2.07 0.77 9.52
N ILE A 112 2.86 1.30 8.58
CA ILE A 112 3.55 0.49 7.56
C ILE A 112 4.50 -0.54 8.19
N SER A 113 4.87 -0.34 9.46
CA SER A 113 5.59 -1.31 10.28
C SER A 113 4.88 -2.66 10.32
N GLY A 114 3.54 -2.67 10.36
CA GLY A 114 2.73 -3.88 10.31
C GLY A 114 3.05 -4.75 9.09
N MET A 115 3.15 -4.15 7.91
CA MET A 115 3.49 -4.85 6.68
C MET A 115 4.97 -5.28 6.64
N THR A 116 5.87 -4.39 7.05
CA THR A 116 7.31 -4.62 6.96
C THR A 116 7.78 -5.65 7.98
N LEU A 117 7.35 -5.52 9.24
CA LEU A 117 7.81 -6.35 10.34
C LEU A 117 7.11 -7.70 10.39
N SER A 118 5.85 -7.84 9.93
CA SER A 118 5.21 -9.15 9.83
C SER A 118 6.02 -10.14 8.97
N ARG A 119 6.61 -9.67 7.87
CA ARG A 119 7.49 -10.49 7.03
C ARG A 119 8.77 -10.90 7.76
N ALA A 120 9.35 -9.98 8.54
CA ALA A 120 10.54 -10.27 9.34
C ALA A 120 10.21 -11.25 10.47
N ILE A 121 9.11 -11.05 11.20
CA ILE A 121 8.63 -11.94 12.27
C ILE A 121 8.43 -13.36 11.75
N VAL A 122 7.74 -13.54 10.61
CA VAL A 122 7.55 -14.87 10.02
C VAL A 122 8.89 -15.57 9.74
N ARG A 123 9.89 -14.86 9.22
CA ARG A 123 11.23 -15.43 8.97
C ARG A 123 11.97 -15.74 10.26
N ASP A 124 11.76 -14.98 11.32
CA ASP A 124 12.45 -15.17 12.60
C ASP A 124 11.97 -16.41 13.35
N ILE A 125 10.71 -16.86 13.11
CA ILE A 125 10.03 -17.90 13.91
C ILE A 125 9.69 -19.19 13.16
N MET A 126 9.77 -19.18 11.83
CA MET A 126 9.33 -20.32 10.99
C MET A 126 10.44 -20.86 10.11
N ASP A 127 10.38 -22.16 9.84
CA ASP A 127 11.23 -22.78 8.84
C ASP A 127 10.91 -22.23 7.43
N PRO A 128 11.89 -22.18 6.50
CA PRO A 128 11.73 -21.57 5.18
C PRO A 128 10.51 -22.07 4.39
N LYS A 129 10.16 -23.36 4.50
CA LYS A 129 9.03 -23.96 3.79
C LYS A 129 7.68 -23.44 4.33
N ASP A 130 7.53 -23.38 5.65
CA ASP A 130 6.32 -22.89 6.30
C ASP A 130 6.19 -21.38 6.17
N ALA A 131 7.30 -20.63 6.23
CA ALA A 131 7.34 -19.20 6.01
C ALA A 131 6.75 -18.81 4.64
N VAL A 132 7.09 -19.54 3.57
CA VAL A 132 6.54 -19.29 2.22
C VAL A 132 5.01 -19.41 2.22
N ARG A 133 4.45 -20.45 2.86
CA ARG A 133 3.01 -20.66 2.95
C ARG A 133 2.31 -19.54 3.71
N VAL A 134 2.83 -19.16 4.85
CA VAL A 134 2.27 -18.10 5.71
C VAL A 134 2.36 -16.74 5.03
N LEU A 135 3.51 -16.39 4.43
CA LEU A 135 3.68 -15.16 3.65
C LEU A 135 2.72 -15.10 2.45
N GLY A 136 2.46 -16.26 1.80
CA GLY A 136 1.45 -16.35 0.74
C GLY A 136 0.03 -16.03 1.23
N THR A 137 -0.35 -16.52 2.41
CA THR A 137 -1.66 -16.22 3.03
C THR A 137 -1.77 -14.74 3.42
N ILE A 138 -0.72 -14.15 3.98
CA ILE A 138 -0.65 -12.72 4.28
C ILE A 138 -0.78 -11.89 3.00
N ALA A 139 -0.11 -12.30 1.93
CA ALA A 139 -0.18 -11.60 0.64
C ALA A 139 -1.60 -11.62 0.03
N LEU A 140 -2.35 -12.73 0.19
CA LEU A 140 -3.75 -12.80 -0.22
C LEU A 140 -4.62 -11.81 0.57
N ALA A 141 -4.46 -11.76 1.89
CA ALA A 141 -5.19 -10.80 2.74
C ALA A 141 -4.86 -9.34 2.37
N MET A 142 -3.57 -9.06 2.12
CA MET A 142 -3.12 -7.74 1.65
C MET A 142 -3.73 -7.35 0.30
N ALA A 143 -4.01 -8.31 -0.57
CA ALA A 143 -4.61 -8.03 -1.87
C ALA A 143 -6.13 -7.72 -1.76
N VAL A 144 -6.80 -8.24 -0.73
CA VAL A 144 -8.23 -7.95 -0.47
C VAL A 144 -8.43 -6.57 0.19
N ALA A 145 -7.52 -6.15 1.05
CA ALA A 145 -7.64 -4.90 1.80
C ALA A 145 -7.82 -3.64 0.92
N PRO A 146 -7.08 -3.43 -0.19
CA PRO A 146 -7.31 -2.29 -1.08
C PRO A 146 -8.64 -2.35 -1.83
N MET A 147 -9.25 -3.52 -1.96
CA MET A 147 -10.57 -3.67 -2.56
C MET A 147 -11.67 -3.22 -1.58
N LEU A 148 -11.58 -3.68 -0.34
CA LEU A 148 -12.57 -3.37 0.69
C LEU A 148 -12.42 -1.95 1.24
N GLY A 149 -11.19 -1.43 1.31
CA GLY A 149 -10.89 -0.12 1.89
C GLY A 149 -11.72 1.01 1.31
N PRO A 150 -11.62 1.31 0.01
CA PRO A 150 -12.39 2.37 -0.62
C PRO A 150 -13.90 2.16 -0.55
N VAL A 151 -14.37 0.91 -0.66
CA VAL A 151 -15.82 0.60 -0.53
C VAL A 151 -16.32 0.96 0.87
N LEU A 152 -15.64 0.50 1.92
CA LEU A 152 -16.00 0.82 3.30
C LEU A 152 -15.86 2.32 3.56
N GLY A 153 -14.80 2.95 3.05
CA GLY A 153 -14.57 4.37 3.22
C GLY A 153 -15.64 5.23 2.58
N GLY A 154 -16.05 4.88 1.36
CA GLY A 154 -17.14 5.58 0.66
C GLY A 154 -18.47 5.47 1.41
N VAL A 155 -18.81 4.27 1.91
CA VAL A 155 -20.03 4.07 2.71
C VAL A 155 -19.95 4.83 4.04
N PHE A 156 -18.79 4.80 4.72
CA PHE A 156 -18.62 5.54 5.98
C PHE A 156 -18.75 7.05 5.77
N ASP A 157 -18.19 7.58 4.70
CA ASP A 157 -18.30 9.00 4.37
C ASP A 157 -19.75 9.42 4.09
N GLU A 158 -20.47 8.61 3.32
CA GLU A 158 -21.85 8.90 2.94
C GLU A 158 -22.83 8.84 4.13
N VAL A 159 -22.64 7.88 5.04
CA VAL A 159 -23.57 7.63 6.17
C VAL A 159 -23.21 8.44 7.41
N PHE A 160 -21.93 8.55 7.73
CA PHE A 160 -21.43 9.11 9.01
C PHE A 160 -20.47 10.29 8.82
N GLY A 161 -20.11 10.62 7.57
CA GLY A 161 -19.08 11.58 7.24
C GLY A 161 -17.67 11.01 7.34
N TRP A 162 -16.71 11.65 6.66
CA TRP A 162 -15.35 11.18 6.52
C TRP A 162 -14.59 10.98 7.85
N ARG A 163 -14.95 11.72 8.91
CA ARG A 163 -14.34 11.58 10.23
C ARG A 163 -14.55 10.19 10.84
N ALA A 164 -15.64 9.51 10.48
CA ALA A 164 -15.93 8.15 10.93
C ALA A 164 -14.84 7.16 10.52
N ILE A 165 -14.16 7.40 9.39
CA ILE A 165 -13.03 6.60 8.92
C ILE A 165 -11.87 6.66 9.94
N PHE A 166 -11.58 7.84 10.48
CA PHE A 166 -10.49 8.03 11.44
C PHE A 166 -10.85 7.49 12.83
N TRP A 167 -12.13 7.54 13.23
CA TRP A 167 -12.62 6.84 14.42
C TRP A 167 -12.51 5.32 14.25
N PHE A 168 -12.82 4.79 13.08
CA PHE A 168 -12.62 3.38 12.78
C PHE A 168 -11.12 3.00 12.84
N TYR A 169 -10.22 3.83 12.31
CA TYR A 169 -8.77 3.60 12.43
C TYR A 169 -8.30 3.62 13.88
N LEU A 170 -8.82 4.50 14.70
CA LEU A 170 -8.52 4.50 16.14
C LEU A 170 -8.94 3.18 16.78
N GLY A 171 -10.20 2.76 16.59
CA GLY A 171 -10.72 1.49 17.12
C GLY A 171 -9.89 0.29 16.66
N LEU A 172 -9.59 0.22 15.38
CA LEU A 172 -8.76 -0.83 14.80
C LEU A 172 -7.32 -0.80 15.37
N GLY A 173 -6.74 0.38 15.52
CA GLY A 173 -5.41 0.56 16.13
C GLY A 173 -5.35 0.11 17.58
N LEU A 174 -6.37 0.42 18.38
CA LEU A 174 -6.46 -0.03 19.78
C LEU A 174 -6.61 -1.55 19.89
N VAL A 175 -7.47 -2.14 19.06
CA VAL A 175 -7.62 -3.62 18.98
C VAL A 175 -6.29 -4.26 18.59
N LEU A 176 -5.62 -3.73 17.57
CA LEU A 176 -4.31 -4.22 17.13
C LEU A 176 -3.24 -4.06 18.21
N PHE A 177 -3.24 -2.96 18.95
CA PHE A 177 -2.30 -2.74 20.04
C PHE A 177 -2.45 -3.83 21.12
N VAL A 178 -3.70 -4.10 21.54
CA VAL A 178 -4.00 -5.14 22.53
C VAL A 178 -3.65 -6.53 22.01
N LEU A 179 -4.04 -6.85 20.77
CA LEU A 179 -3.70 -8.13 20.14
C LEU A 179 -2.19 -8.33 20.04
N THR A 180 -1.47 -7.33 19.53
CA THR A 180 -0.01 -7.40 19.39
C THR A 180 0.69 -7.48 20.74
N TRP A 181 0.20 -6.74 21.74
CA TRP A 181 0.76 -6.78 23.09
C TRP A 181 0.58 -8.15 23.76
N ALA A 182 -0.58 -8.79 23.57
CA ALA A 182 -0.92 -10.07 24.18
C ALA A 182 -0.33 -11.27 23.43
N ASP A 183 -0.31 -11.22 22.09
CA ASP A 183 0.02 -12.37 21.25
C ASP A 183 1.48 -12.38 20.77
N LEU A 184 2.09 -11.20 20.53
CA LEU A 184 3.43 -11.12 19.97
C LEU A 184 4.49 -11.02 21.07
N GLY A 185 5.34 -12.05 21.21
CA GLY A 185 6.61 -11.98 21.94
C GLY A 185 7.71 -11.28 21.16
N GLU A 186 8.88 -11.07 21.78
CA GLU A 186 10.06 -10.62 21.01
C GLU A 186 10.63 -11.78 20.19
N THR A 187 10.71 -11.59 18.89
CA THR A 187 11.18 -12.62 17.96
C THR A 187 12.62 -12.43 17.51
N ASN A 188 13.17 -11.22 17.66
CA ASN A 188 14.55 -10.95 17.31
C ASN A 188 15.51 -11.42 18.41
N LYS A 189 16.22 -12.50 18.13
CA LYS A 189 17.25 -13.07 19.04
C LYS A 189 18.63 -12.42 18.89
N ASN A 190 18.88 -11.72 17.78
CA ASN A 190 20.18 -11.16 17.41
C ASN A 190 20.09 -9.65 17.18
N THR A 191 20.24 -8.86 18.25
CA THR A 191 20.14 -7.38 18.22
C THR A 191 21.39 -6.68 17.67
N SER A 192 22.22 -7.33 16.88
CA SER A 192 23.55 -6.81 16.46
C SER A 192 23.66 -6.31 15.02
N ALA A 193 22.56 -6.23 14.27
CA ALA A 193 22.62 -5.75 12.88
C ALA A 193 22.90 -4.24 12.83
N THR A 194 24.04 -3.86 12.27
CA THR A 194 24.42 -2.46 12.10
C THR A 194 23.78 -1.91 10.81
N PHE A 195 23.12 -0.75 10.87
CA PHE A 195 22.60 -0.01 9.70
C PHE A 195 23.61 0.04 8.54
N ARG A 196 24.89 0.25 8.86
CA ARG A 196 25.97 0.31 7.88
C ARG A 196 26.09 -0.96 7.03
N LYS A 197 25.88 -2.13 7.61
CA LYS A 197 26.01 -3.43 6.89
C LYS A 197 24.86 -3.62 5.89
N GLN A 198 23.66 -3.16 6.19
CA GLN A 198 22.52 -3.25 5.28
C GLN A 198 22.65 -2.26 4.11
N PHE A 199 23.01 -1.00 4.39
CA PHE A 199 23.20 0.01 3.34
C PHE A 199 24.43 -0.27 2.46
N SER A 200 25.44 -0.97 2.96
CA SER A 200 26.62 -1.34 2.17
C SER A 200 26.34 -2.34 1.04
N THR A 201 25.18 -3.01 1.06
CA THR A 201 24.80 -3.97 0.01
C THR A 201 24.03 -3.32 -1.15
N TYR A 202 23.49 -2.11 -0.97
CA TYR A 202 22.70 -1.42 -2.00
C TYR A 202 23.49 -1.05 -3.27
N PRO A 203 24.77 -0.62 -3.21
CA PRO A 203 25.54 -0.33 -4.41
C PRO A 203 25.64 -1.52 -5.37
N ASP A 204 25.72 -2.74 -4.84
CA ASP A 204 25.80 -3.95 -5.65
C ASP A 204 24.52 -4.23 -6.43
N LEU A 205 23.36 -3.95 -5.81
CA LEU A 205 22.06 -4.05 -6.47
C LEU A 205 21.89 -2.95 -7.54
N LEU A 206 22.27 -1.71 -7.20
CA LEU A 206 22.13 -0.57 -8.10
C LEU A 206 23.03 -0.63 -9.34
N ARG A 207 24.08 -1.45 -9.32
CA ARG A 207 24.93 -1.71 -10.49
C ARG A 207 24.31 -2.70 -11.49
N SER A 208 23.26 -3.43 -11.10
CA SER A 208 22.64 -4.44 -11.94
C SER A 208 21.58 -3.82 -12.88
N GLY A 209 21.77 -3.89 -14.19
CA GLY A 209 20.77 -3.47 -15.17
C GLY A 209 19.47 -4.27 -15.06
N LEU A 210 19.55 -5.55 -14.71
CA LEU A 210 18.37 -6.40 -14.50
C LEU A 210 17.54 -5.96 -13.28
N PHE A 211 18.21 -5.53 -12.19
CA PHE A 211 17.54 -4.93 -11.05
C PHE A 211 16.74 -3.70 -11.46
N TRP A 212 17.34 -2.79 -12.23
CA TRP A 212 16.67 -1.59 -12.72
C TRP A 212 15.51 -1.90 -13.62
N GLY A 213 15.64 -2.85 -14.57
CA GLY A 213 14.56 -3.24 -15.46
C GLY A 213 13.30 -3.68 -14.71
N TYR A 214 13.42 -4.59 -13.76
CA TYR A 214 12.29 -5.05 -12.95
C TYR A 214 11.79 -3.97 -11.98
N SER A 215 12.70 -3.21 -11.33
CA SER A 215 12.33 -2.18 -10.35
C SER A 215 11.61 -1.01 -11.00
N ILE A 216 12.03 -0.54 -12.17
CA ILE A 216 11.35 0.51 -12.93
C ILE A 216 9.97 0.04 -13.37
N CYS A 217 9.86 -1.17 -13.91
CA CYS A 217 8.59 -1.73 -14.33
C CYS A 217 7.60 -1.84 -13.15
N LEU A 218 8.08 -2.31 -11.99
CA LEU A 218 7.32 -2.38 -10.75
C LEU A 218 6.89 -0.99 -10.29
N SER A 219 7.82 -0.02 -10.29
CA SER A 219 7.58 1.34 -9.83
C SER A 219 6.52 2.05 -10.67
N PHE A 220 6.59 1.96 -12.00
CA PHE A 220 5.57 2.54 -12.87
C PHE A 220 4.19 1.88 -12.69
N GLY A 221 4.13 0.57 -12.46
CA GLY A 221 2.87 -0.11 -12.19
C GLY A 221 2.19 0.36 -10.90
N ILE A 222 2.97 0.51 -9.83
CA ILE A 222 2.50 1.06 -8.56
C ILE A 222 2.12 2.53 -8.73
N ALA A 223 2.95 3.30 -9.41
CA ALA A 223 2.74 4.72 -9.62
C ALA A 223 1.47 5.03 -10.42
N CYS A 224 1.19 4.28 -11.51
CA CYS A 224 -0.07 4.40 -12.26
C CYS A 224 -1.30 4.11 -11.38
N PHE A 225 -1.21 3.12 -10.50
CA PHE A 225 -2.29 2.80 -9.57
C PHE A 225 -2.56 3.96 -8.60
N TYR A 226 -1.51 4.56 -8.01
CA TYR A 226 -1.68 5.70 -7.10
C TYR A 226 -2.07 7.00 -7.83
N ALA A 227 -1.62 7.22 -9.06
CA ALA A 227 -2.09 8.32 -9.89
C ALA A 227 -3.61 8.22 -10.12
N PHE A 228 -4.11 7.02 -10.45
CA PHE A 228 -5.54 6.77 -10.54
C PHE A 228 -6.25 7.02 -9.20
N LEU A 229 -5.78 6.43 -8.11
CA LEU A 229 -6.41 6.59 -6.79
C LEU A 229 -6.48 8.05 -6.33
N SER A 230 -5.48 8.84 -6.68
CA SER A 230 -5.43 10.27 -6.38
C SER A 230 -6.35 11.12 -7.28
N GLY A 231 -6.47 10.77 -8.56
CA GLY A 231 -7.28 11.52 -9.51
C GLY A 231 -8.77 11.12 -9.53
N ALA A 232 -9.07 9.86 -9.20
CA ALA A 232 -10.43 9.32 -9.30
C ALA A 232 -11.48 10.08 -8.50
N PRO A 233 -11.23 10.56 -7.25
CA PRO A 233 -12.23 11.32 -6.48
C PRO A 233 -12.62 12.63 -7.16
N LEU A 234 -11.66 13.35 -7.72
CA LEU A 234 -11.94 14.63 -8.39
C LEU A 234 -12.73 14.42 -9.70
N VAL A 235 -12.38 13.41 -10.49
CA VAL A 235 -13.10 13.05 -11.71
C VAL A 235 -14.52 12.57 -11.39
N ALA A 236 -14.70 11.76 -10.34
CA ALA A 236 -16.00 11.29 -9.91
C ALA A 236 -16.92 12.43 -9.48
N ASP A 237 -16.39 13.38 -8.71
CA ASP A 237 -17.15 14.54 -8.21
C ASP A 237 -17.44 15.56 -9.32
N LYS A 238 -16.40 16.03 -10.04
CA LYS A 238 -16.53 17.16 -10.98
C LYS A 238 -17.06 16.79 -12.36
N VAL A 239 -16.78 15.56 -12.83
CA VAL A 239 -17.15 15.14 -14.19
C VAL A 239 -18.38 14.24 -14.19
N LEU A 240 -18.49 13.35 -13.20
CA LEU A 240 -19.52 12.31 -13.18
C LEU A 240 -20.58 12.50 -12.11
N ASN A 241 -20.40 13.45 -11.18
CA ASN A 241 -21.29 13.71 -10.03
C ASN A 241 -21.66 12.42 -9.26
N LEU A 242 -20.68 11.57 -8.99
CA LEU A 242 -20.87 10.29 -8.30
C LEU A 242 -20.74 10.47 -6.78
N PRO A 243 -21.60 9.81 -5.99
CA PRO A 243 -21.46 9.78 -4.54
C PRO A 243 -20.21 8.95 -4.11
N PRO A 244 -19.65 9.22 -2.91
CA PRO A 244 -18.45 8.52 -2.41
C PRO A 244 -18.55 7.00 -2.36
N SER A 245 -19.74 6.44 -2.07
CA SER A 245 -19.98 4.99 -2.06
C SER A 245 -19.79 4.35 -3.44
N HIS A 246 -20.35 4.96 -4.49
CA HIS A 246 -20.17 4.50 -5.87
C HIS A 246 -18.72 4.61 -6.30
N LEU A 247 -18.06 5.73 -5.98
CA LEU A 247 -16.61 5.87 -6.23
C LEU A 247 -15.81 4.78 -5.52
N GLY A 248 -16.11 4.52 -4.24
CA GLY A 248 -15.48 3.45 -3.46
C GLY A 248 -15.59 2.08 -4.15
N PHE A 249 -16.75 1.77 -4.71
CA PHE A 249 -16.97 0.55 -5.48
C PHE A 249 -16.09 0.50 -6.75
N TYR A 250 -16.02 1.58 -7.54
CA TYR A 250 -15.15 1.63 -8.72
C TYR A 250 -13.67 1.51 -8.36
N MET A 251 -13.21 2.18 -7.29
CA MET A 251 -11.84 2.05 -6.81
C MET A 251 -11.52 0.63 -6.33
N GLY A 252 -12.47 0.00 -5.63
CA GLY A 252 -12.34 -1.40 -5.19
C GLY A 252 -12.30 -2.39 -6.35
N SER A 253 -13.04 -2.16 -7.42
CA SER A 253 -13.13 -3.06 -8.58
C SER A 253 -11.80 -3.24 -9.30
N ILE A 254 -10.92 -2.22 -9.31
CA ILE A 254 -9.57 -2.32 -9.89
C ILE A 254 -8.73 -3.33 -9.11
N THR A 255 -8.88 -3.37 -7.80
CA THR A 255 -8.19 -4.36 -6.97
C THR A 255 -8.77 -5.76 -7.20
N GLY A 256 -10.07 -5.87 -7.45
CA GLY A 256 -10.70 -7.12 -7.92
C GLY A 256 -10.07 -7.61 -9.23
N ALA A 257 -9.88 -6.72 -10.20
CA ALA A 257 -9.19 -7.03 -11.46
C ALA A 257 -7.72 -7.43 -11.23
N PHE A 258 -7.02 -6.81 -10.26
CA PHE A 258 -5.68 -7.22 -9.84
C PHE A 258 -5.64 -8.66 -9.33
N LEU A 259 -6.62 -9.08 -8.52
CA LEU A 259 -6.72 -10.46 -8.03
C LEU A 259 -6.88 -11.45 -9.19
N VAL A 260 -7.74 -11.12 -10.16
CA VAL A 260 -7.92 -11.94 -11.38
C VAL A 260 -6.60 -12.02 -12.16
N GLY A 261 -5.92 -10.91 -12.38
CA GLY A 261 -4.62 -10.88 -13.05
C GLY A 261 -3.55 -11.69 -12.32
N SER A 262 -3.50 -11.61 -10.98
CA SER A 262 -2.57 -12.40 -10.16
C SER A 262 -2.88 -13.89 -10.25
N PHE A 263 -4.14 -14.27 -10.28
CA PHE A 263 -4.55 -15.67 -10.45
C PHE A 263 -4.12 -16.22 -11.81
N ILE A 264 -4.33 -15.44 -12.89
CA ILE A 264 -3.88 -15.79 -14.26
C ILE A 264 -2.35 -15.94 -14.27
N SER A 265 -1.63 -14.97 -13.68
CA SER A 265 -0.17 -15.00 -13.60
C SER A 265 0.34 -16.26 -12.89
N ASN A 266 -0.25 -16.63 -11.76
CA ASN A 266 0.12 -17.83 -11.01
C ASN A 266 -0.10 -19.12 -11.80
N ARG A 267 -1.17 -19.21 -12.58
CA ARG A 267 -1.42 -20.36 -13.46
C ARG A 267 -0.42 -20.45 -14.59
N LEU A 268 -0.13 -19.32 -15.24
CA LEU A 268 0.76 -19.26 -16.40
C LEU A 268 2.25 -19.30 -16.01
N ALA A 269 2.61 -18.97 -14.76
CA ALA A 269 4.00 -18.97 -14.29
C ALA A 269 4.71 -20.33 -14.41
N LYS A 270 3.94 -21.43 -14.45
CA LYS A 270 4.48 -22.78 -14.67
C LYS A 270 4.84 -23.05 -16.14
N GLN A 271 4.31 -22.27 -17.09
CA GLN A 271 4.41 -22.51 -18.54
C GLN A 271 5.17 -21.39 -19.26
N THR A 272 5.38 -20.23 -18.60
CA THR A 272 5.99 -19.05 -19.22
C THR A 272 7.03 -18.41 -18.33
N THR A 273 7.89 -17.59 -18.92
CA THR A 273 8.92 -16.83 -18.19
C THR A 273 8.31 -15.58 -17.50
N SER A 274 8.91 -15.16 -16.39
CA SER A 274 8.50 -13.93 -15.68
C SER A 274 8.46 -12.72 -16.62
N THR A 275 9.42 -12.59 -17.53
CA THR A 275 9.47 -11.49 -18.52
C THR A 275 8.26 -11.47 -19.44
N LYS A 276 7.81 -12.64 -19.94
CA LYS A 276 6.61 -12.71 -20.79
C LYS A 276 5.35 -12.30 -20.06
N LEU A 277 5.22 -12.69 -18.76
CA LEU A 277 4.09 -12.28 -17.93
C LEU A 277 4.09 -10.78 -17.65
N VAL A 278 5.26 -10.20 -17.42
CA VAL A 278 5.42 -8.75 -17.24
C VAL A 278 4.99 -8.00 -18.51
N LEU A 279 5.50 -8.41 -19.68
CA LEU A 279 5.16 -7.79 -20.95
C LEU A 279 3.66 -7.92 -21.26
N ALA A 280 3.09 -9.11 -21.12
CA ALA A 280 1.65 -9.33 -21.36
C ALA A 280 0.79 -8.44 -20.45
N GLY A 281 1.10 -8.35 -19.15
CA GLY A 281 0.38 -7.48 -18.23
C GLY A 281 0.48 -6.00 -18.60
N ARG A 282 1.66 -5.53 -19.03
CA ARG A 282 1.84 -4.13 -19.46
C ARG A 282 1.10 -3.84 -20.77
N THR A 283 1.14 -4.75 -21.72
CA THR A 283 0.39 -4.62 -22.99
C THR A 283 -1.11 -4.53 -22.72
N ILE A 284 -1.66 -5.38 -21.86
CA ILE A 284 -3.08 -5.35 -21.46
C ILE A 284 -3.44 -3.98 -20.86
N SER A 285 -2.62 -3.46 -19.94
CA SER A 285 -2.87 -2.14 -19.34
C SER A 285 -2.87 -1.02 -20.39
N VAL A 286 -1.89 -1.01 -21.27
CA VAL A 286 -1.78 0.02 -22.32
C VAL A 286 -2.96 -0.05 -23.29
N LEU A 287 -3.30 -1.23 -23.79
CA LEU A 287 -4.43 -1.40 -24.73
C LEU A 287 -5.75 -1.01 -24.09
N GLY A 288 -6.01 -1.42 -22.82
CA GLY A 288 -7.24 -1.09 -22.12
C GLY A 288 -7.39 0.41 -21.87
N LEU A 289 -6.32 1.09 -21.42
CA LEU A 289 -6.34 2.53 -21.23
C LEU A 289 -6.47 3.30 -22.55
N SER A 290 -5.78 2.85 -23.60
CA SER A 290 -5.89 3.47 -24.92
C SER A 290 -7.32 3.35 -25.47
N LEU A 291 -7.96 2.19 -25.29
CA LEU A 291 -9.37 2.01 -25.67
C LEU A 291 -10.29 2.97 -24.91
N GLY A 292 -10.10 3.08 -23.59
CA GLY A 292 -10.88 4.04 -22.75
C GLY A 292 -10.68 5.48 -23.21
N LEU A 293 -9.43 5.89 -23.49
CA LEU A 293 -9.11 7.21 -24.00
C LEU A 293 -9.82 7.48 -25.34
N ILE A 294 -9.77 6.54 -26.27
CA ILE A 294 -10.45 6.65 -27.57
C ILE A 294 -11.97 6.84 -27.37
N ILE A 295 -12.60 6.04 -26.51
CA ILE A 295 -14.05 6.15 -26.24
C ILE A 295 -14.39 7.54 -25.70
N VAL A 296 -13.59 8.07 -24.76
CA VAL A 296 -13.79 9.42 -24.19
C VAL A 296 -13.58 10.50 -25.26
N MET A 297 -12.56 10.38 -26.12
CA MET A 297 -12.30 11.33 -27.22
C MET A 297 -13.45 11.38 -28.23
N PHE A 298 -14.19 10.29 -28.45
CA PHE A 298 -15.42 10.27 -29.24
C PHE A 298 -16.66 10.85 -28.52
N GLY A 299 -16.47 11.49 -27.36
CA GLY A 299 -17.52 12.18 -26.61
C GLY A 299 -18.34 11.29 -25.68
N ASN A 300 -18.01 10.00 -25.55
CA ASN A 300 -18.72 9.11 -24.62
C ASN A 300 -18.06 9.14 -23.23
N VAL A 301 -18.35 10.20 -22.45
CA VAL A 301 -17.86 10.36 -21.09
C VAL A 301 -18.86 9.74 -20.12
N SER A 302 -18.55 8.57 -19.60
CA SER A 302 -19.40 7.82 -18.66
C SER A 302 -18.54 7.13 -17.59
N SER A 303 -19.18 6.73 -16.49
CA SER A 303 -18.50 5.96 -15.43
C SER A 303 -17.87 4.68 -15.98
N LEU A 304 -18.50 4.03 -16.96
CA LEU A 304 -18.00 2.81 -17.56
C LEU A 304 -16.79 3.08 -18.48
N SER A 305 -16.81 4.16 -19.29
CA SER A 305 -15.70 4.49 -20.16
C SER A 305 -14.44 4.87 -19.37
N ILE A 306 -14.59 5.58 -18.26
CA ILE A 306 -13.49 6.01 -17.41
C ILE A 306 -13.04 4.86 -16.49
N PHE A 307 -13.92 4.41 -15.58
CA PHE A 307 -13.53 3.41 -14.57
C PHE A 307 -13.43 1.99 -15.14
N GLY A 308 -14.18 1.64 -16.19
CA GLY A 308 -14.05 0.35 -16.89
C GLY A 308 -12.69 0.18 -17.55
N SER A 309 -12.13 1.24 -18.15
CA SER A 309 -10.78 1.20 -18.74
C SER A 309 -9.69 1.03 -17.68
N THR A 310 -9.89 1.54 -16.46
CA THR A 310 -8.91 1.41 -15.38
C THR A 310 -8.86 0.00 -14.79
N LEU A 311 -9.86 -0.87 -15.00
CA LEU A 311 -9.80 -2.29 -14.65
C LEU A 311 -8.61 -2.98 -15.31
N PHE A 312 -8.23 -2.56 -16.52
CA PHE A 312 -7.06 -3.09 -17.22
C PHE A 312 -5.72 -2.72 -16.53
N ILE A 313 -5.67 -1.63 -15.76
CA ILE A 313 -4.54 -1.34 -14.88
C ILE A 313 -4.45 -2.42 -13.79
N GLY A 314 -5.58 -2.72 -13.14
CA GLY A 314 -5.65 -3.77 -12.13
C GLY A 314 -5.20 -5.11 -12.67
N LEU A 315 -5.82 -5.56 -13.77
CA LEU A 315 -5.54 -6.84 -14.42
C LEU A 315 -4.05 -6.95 -14.82
N GLY A 316 -3.53 -5.94 -15.51
CA GLY A 316 -2.14 -5.94 -15.96
C GLY A 316 -1.12 -5.84 -14.82
N ASN A 317 -1.43 -5.08 -13.75
CA ASN A 317 -0.62 -5.04 -12.54
C ASN A 317 -0.64 -6.40 -11.82
N GLY A 318 -1.79 -7.06 -11.71
CA GLY A 318 -1.92 -8.40 -11.15
C GLY A 318 -1.07 -9.43 -11.88
N MET A 319 -0.96 -9.33 -13.21
CA MET A 319 -0.11 -10.21 -14.01
C MET A 319 1.37 -9.87 -13.88
N SER A 320 1.74 -8.60 -13.80
CA SER A 320 3.13 -8.17 -13.92
C SER A 320 3.85 -7.98 -12.59
N LEU A 321 3.21 -7.41 -11.54
CA LEU A 321 3.90 -7.05 -10.30
C LEU A 321 4.47 -8.27 -9.55
N PRO A 322 3.75 -9.40 -9.39
CA PRO A 322 4.33 -10.58 -8.74
C PRO A 322 5.59 -11.07 -9.47
N SER A 323 5.55 -11.09 -10.81
CA SER A 323 6.70 -11.49 -11.63
C SER A 323 7.87 -10.50 -11.54
N CYS A 324 7.59 -9.19 -11.42
CA CYS A 324 8.63 -8.19 -11.17
C CYS A 324 9.29 -8.38 -9.81
N TYR A 325 8.52 -8.63 -8.74
CA TYR A 325 9.08 -8.90 -7.42
C TYR A 325 9.97 -10.14 -7.41
N VAL A 326 9.54 -11.23 -8.04
CA VAL A 326 10.37 -12.44 -8.20
C VAL A 326 11.62 -12.12 -9.01
N GLY A 327 11.51 -11.36 -10.09
CA GLY A 327 12.64 -10.94 -10.91
C GLY A 327 13.67 -10.14 -10.11
N VAL A 328 13.21 -9.15 -9.34
CA VAL A 328 14.08 -8.33 -8.46
C VAL A 328 14.81 -9.19 -7.42
N MET A 329 14.12 -10.12 -6.76
CA MET A 329 14.70 -10.98 -5.73
C MET A 329 15.73 -11.98 -6.29
N ASN A 330 15.53 -12.40 -7.55
CA ASN A 330 16.41 -13.36 -8.22
C ASN A 330 17.70 -12.73 -8.79
N VAL A 331 17.79 -11.39 -8.84
CA VAL A 331 19.04 -10.71 -9.29
C VAL A 331 20.22 -11.09 -8.40
N ARG A 332 20.02 -11.10 -7.10
CA ARG A 332 20.98 -11.52 -6.08
C ARG A 332 20.20 -12.24 -4.96
N SER A 333 20.24 -13.56 -4.94
CA SER A 333 19.49 -14.38 -3.97
C SER A 333 19.93 -14.15 -2.51
N ASP A 334 21.19 -13.80 -2.30
CA ASP A 334 21.76 -13.43 -1.01
C ASP A 334 21.26 -12.04 -0.51
N LEU A 335 20.79 -11.18 -1.40
CA LEU A 335 20.27 -9.84 -1.12
C LEU A 335 18.77 -9.70 -1.43
N ALA A 336 18.03 -10.80 -1.59
CA ALA A 336 16.63 -10.79 -2.02
C ALA A 336 15.73 -9.88 -1.15
N GLY A 337 15.92 -9.86 0.16
CA GLY A 337 15.18 -8.99 1.08
C GLY A 337 15.46 -7.51 0.85
N SER A 338 16.75 -7.14 0.70
CA SER A 338 17.17 -5.76 0.42
C SER A 338 16.68 -5.30 -0.97
N ALA A 339 16.74 -6.18 -1.98
CA ALA A 339 16.28 -5.92 -3.31
C ALA A 339 14.76 -5.67 -3.36
N ALA A 340 13.96 -6.52 -2.70
CA ALA A 340 12.50 -6.35 -2.59
C ALA A 340 12.13 -5.09 -1.79
N GLY A 341 12.83 -4.78 -0.71
CA GLY A 341 12.59 -3.58 0.09
C GLY A 341 12.89 -2.30 -0.69
N LEU A 342 14.05 -2.24 -1.35
CA LEU A 342 14.47 -1.08 -2.13
C LEU A 342 13.53 -0.84 -3.33
N SER A 343 13.22 -1.88 -4.09
CA SER A 343 12.30 -1.75 -5.24
C SER A 343 10.87 -1.40 -4.82
N GLY A 344 10.40 -1.93 -3.68
CA GLY A 344 9.11 -1.56 -3.11
C GLY A 344 9.07 -0.09 -2.68
N ALA A 345 10.11 0.41 -2.00
CA ALA A 345 10.24 1.82 -1.62
C ALA A 345 10.29 2.73 -2.85
N MET A 346 11.03 2.34 -3.90
CA MET A 346 11.04 3.07 -5.19
C MET A 346 9.64 3.14 -5.82
N GLY A 347 8.88 2.04 -5.77
CA GLY A 347 7.51 1.98 -6.28
C GLY A 347 6.57 2.93 -5.55
N VAL A 348 6.62 2.95 -4.22
CA VAL A 348 5.79 3.84 -3.39
C VAL A 348 6.20 5.31 -3.58
N ALA A 349 7.52 5.59 -3.66
CA ALA A 349 8.03 6.94 -3.94
C ALA A 349 7.57 7.46 -5.32
N ALA A 350 7.65 6.61 -6.37
CA ALA A 350 7.11 6.95 -7.68
C ALA A 350 5.60 7.18 -7.64
N GLY A 351 4.88 6.40 -6.82
CA GLY A 351 3.46 6.60 -6.53
C GLY A 351 3.16 7.98 -5.93
N ALA A 352 3.94 8.41 -4.94
CA ALA A 352 3.80 9.72 -4.32
C ALA A 352 4.01 10.86 -5.34
N ILE A 353 5.02 10.74 -6.20
CA ILE A 353 5.33 11.74 -7.25
C ILE A 353 4.17 11.84 -8.24
N LEU A 354 3.72 10.70 -8.82
CA LEU A 354 2.64 10.72 -9.80
C LEU A 354 1.29 11.11 -9.20
N ALA A 355 1.01 10.75 -7.94
CA ALA A 355 -0.18 11.22 -7.24
C ALA A 355 -0.21 12.74 -7.09
N THR A 356 0.94 13.34 -6.76
CA THR A 356 1.07 14.81 -6.67
C THR A 356 0.92 15.49 -8.03
N MET A 357 1.58 14.96 -9.07
CA MET A 357 1.45 15.48 -10.45
C MET A 357 0.01 15.39 -10.95
N MET A 358 -0.67 14.27 -10.70
CA MET A 358 -2.07 14.08 -11.11
C MET A 358 -3.00 15.12 -10.45
N ALA A 359 -2.83 15.36 -9.15
CA ALA A 359 -3.64 16.36 -8.46
C ALA A 359 -3.36 17.78 -8.98
N ALA A 360 -2.12 18.13 -9.32
CA ALA A 360 -1.78 19.42 -9.91
C ALA A 360 -2.44 19.59 -11.29
N ILE A 361 -2.32 18.61 -12.19
CA ILE A 361 -2.89 18.65 -13.54
C ILE A 361 -4.43 18.76 -13.54
N LEU A 362 -5.08 18.09 -12.60
CA LEU A 362 -6.56 18.08 -12.54
C LEU A 362 -7.15 19.35 -11.89
N THR A 363 -6.35 20.19 -11.26
CA THR A 363 -6.80 21.43 -10.60
C THR A 363 -6.49 22.68 -11.40
N GLU A 364 -5.70 22.59 -12.47
CA GLU A 364 -5.51 23.61 -13.50
C GLU A 364 -6.63 23.54 -14.55
#